data_5cebf85e4d7b53ad2415c5bf64cdec01
#
_entry.id   5cebf85e4d7b53ad2415c5bf64cdec01
#
_cell.length_a   1.000
_cell.length_b   1.000
_cell.length_c   1.000
_cell.angle_alpha   90.00
_cell.angle_beta   90.00
_cell.angle_gamma   90.00
#
_symmetry.space_group_name_H-M   'P 1'
#
loop_
_entity.id
_entity.type
_entity.pdbx_description
1 polymer ?
#
loop_
_entity_poly.entity_id
_entity_poly.type
_entity_poly.pdbx_seq_one_letter_code
_entity_poly.pdbx_strand_id
1 'polypeptide(L)'
;MVSTKTQIAGFEFDNCLMNAAGVACMTIEELEGVKNSAAGTFVTKTATLDFRQGNPEPRYQDVPLGSINSMGLPNNGLDYYLDYLLDLQEKEPNRTFFLSLVGMSPEETHTILKKVQESEFRGLIELNLSCPNVPGKPQIAYDFETTDRILTEVFAYFTKPLGIKLPPYFDIVHFDQAAAIFNKYPLKLVCQLRQLYRKRTLYRR
;
A
#
# COMPACT_ATOMS: atom_id res chain seq x y z
N MET A 1 -12.04 -13.17 29.71
CA MET A 1 -12.12 -12.19 28.61
C MET A 1 -11.43 -12.79 27.39
N VAL A 2 -12.00 -12.66 26.20
CA VAL A 2 -11.37 -13.12 24.95
C VAL A 2 -10.31 -12.10 24.57
N SER A 3 -9.09 -12.57 24.23
CA SER A 3 -8.03 -11.70 23.72
C SER A 3 -8.34 -11.30 22.29
N THR A 4 -8.16 -10.01 21.96
CA THR A 4 -8.23 -9.49 20.59
C THR A 4 -6.88 -9.45 19.89
N LYS A 5 -5.80 -9.78 20.63
CA LYS A 5 -4.43 -9.78 20.07
C LYS A 5 -4.33 -10.74 18.90
N THR A 6 -3.60 -10.30 17.88
CA THR A 6 -3.35 -11.08 16.68
C THR A 6 -1.89 -10.97 16.28
N GLN A 7 -1.43 -11.94 15.49
CA GLN A 7 -0.07 -11.96 14.94
C GLN A 7 -0.15 -12.09 13.42
N ILE A 8 0.56 -11.22 12.72
CA ILE A 8 0.64 -11.21 11.25
C ILE A 8 2.12 -11.03 10.86
N ALA A 9 2.63 -11.92 10.03
CA ALA A 9 4.00 -11.84 9.49
C ALA A 9 5.11 -11.78 10.57
N GLY A 10 4.86 -12.33 11.76
CA GLY A 10 5.79 -12.28 12.89
C GLY A 10 5.65 -11.03 13.77
N PHE A 11 4.78 -10.10 13.42
CA PHE A 11 4.46 -8.91 14.21
C PHE A 11 3.21 -9.13 15.07
N GLU A 12 3.24 -8.64 16.29
CA GLU A 12 2.08 -8.67 17.21
C GLU A 12 1.30 -7.36 17.12
N PHE A 13 -0.02 -7.48 17.20
CA PHE A 13 -0.95 -6.35 17.18
C PHE A 13 -2.01 -6.54 18.29
N ASP A 14 -2.48 -5.44 18.86
CA ASP A 14 -3.52 -5.48 19.89
C ASP A 14 -4.87 -6.02 19.36
N ASN A 15 -5.09 -5.86 18.05
CA ASN A 15 -6.21 -6.46 17.31
C ASN A 15 -5.93 -6.40 15.79
N CYS A 16 -6.82 -6.99 14.99
CA CYS A 16 -6.70 -7.09 13.54
C CYS A 16 -7.25 -5.86 12.76
N LEU A 17 -7.71 -4.81 13.44
CA LEU A 17 -8.29 -3.65 12.77
C LEU A 17 -7.19 -2.64 12.41
N MET A 18 -7.27 -2.13 11.19
CA MET A 18 -6.43 -1.06 10.67
C MET A 18 -7.14 -0.30 9.55
N ASN A 19 -6.68 0.91 9.23
CA ASN A 19 -7.12 1.61 8.02
C ASN A 19 -6.54 0.94 6.76
N ALA A 20 -6.94 1.44 5.60
CA ALA A 20 -6.32 1.12 4.31
C ALA A 20 -5.56 2.34 3.78
N ALA A 21 -4.49 2.12 3.01
CA ALA A 21 -3.67 3.18 2.40
C ALA A 21 -4.46 3.97 1.34
N GLY A 22 -5.34 4.85 1.76
CA GLY A 22 -6.23 5.61 0.88
C GLY A 22 -7.04 6.67 1.60
N VAL A 23 -7.66 6.31 2.72
CA VAL A 23 -8.57 7.18 3.48
C VAL A 23 -8.02 7.40 4.88
N ALA A 24 -8.17 8.62 5.41
CA ALA A 24 -7.72 9.02 6.75
C ALA A 24 -6.25 8.64 7.03
N CYS A 25 -5.36 8.93 6.09
CA CYS A 25 -3.94 8.57 6.21
C CYS A 25 -3.01 9.48 5.37
N MET A 26 -3.53 10.57 4.82
CA MET A 26 -2.76 11.48 3.97
C MET A 26 -1.90 12.44 4.80
N THR A 27 -2.41 12.89 5.94
CA THR A 27 -1.68 13.79 6.84
C THR A 27 -1.31 13.08 8.14
N ILE A 28 -0.31 13.61 8.85
CA ILE A 28 0.07 13.10 10.17
C ILE A 28 -1.11 13.20 11.15
N GLU A 29 -1.90 14.29 11.08
CA GLU A 29 -3.09 14.44 11.91
C GLU A 29 -4.11 13.33 11.70
N GLU A 30 -4.37 12.93 10.44
CA GLU A 30 -5.24 11.80 10.13
C GLU A 30 -4.66 10.48 10.66
N LEU A 31 -3.35 10.26 10.52
CA LEU A 31 -2.67 9.07 11.05
C LEU A 31 -2.72 9.02 12.58
N GLU A 32 -2.54 10.15 13.26
CA GLU A 32 -2.69 10.26 14.71
C GLU A 32 -4.14 9.93 15.14
N GLY A 33 -5.14 10.35 14.36
CA GLY A 33 -6.54 10.00 14.59
C GLY A 33 -6.76 8.48 14.54
N VAL A 34 -6.20 7.79 13.55
CA VAL A 34 -6.26 6.33 13.45
C VAL A 34 -5.47 5.66 14.58
N LYS A 35 -4.26 6.13 14.87
CA LYS A 35 -3.40 5.62 15.94
C LYS A 35 -4.09 5.66 17.31
N ASN A 36 -4.81 6.74 17.59
CA ASN A 36 -5.50 6.97 18.86
C ASN A 36 -6.92 6.35 18.90
N SER A 37 -7.35 5.67 17.84
CA SER A 37 -8.60 4.92 17.79
C SER A 37 -8.46 3.51 18.39
N ALA A 38 -9.50 2.69 18.23
CA ALA A 38 -9.45 1.26 18.62
C ALA A 38 -8.65 0.39 17.62
N ALA A 39 -8.00 0.96 16.59
CA ALA A 39 -7.19 0.21 15.63
C ALA A 39 -5.92 -0.34 16.28
N GLY A 40 -5.57 -1.59 15.98
CA GLY A 40 -4.34 -2.23 16.47
C GLY A 40 -3.08 -1.64 15.83
N THR A 41 -3.21 -1.11 14.61
CA THR A 41 -2.15 -0.44 13.87
C THR A 41 -2.74 0.46 12.78
N PHE A 42 -1.87 1.12 12.01
CA PHE A 42 -2.25 1.85 10.80
C PHE A 42 -1.25 1.64 9.67
N VAL A 43 -1.71 1.97 8.45
CA VAL A 43 -0.87 2.11 7.26
C VAL A 43 -0.91 3.56 6.77
N THR A 44 0.23 4.10 6.34
CA THR A 44 0.33 5.43 5.75
C THR A 44 -0.39 5.52 4.41
N LYS A 45 -0.63 6.71 3.92
CA LYS A 45 -0.94 6.92 2.50
C LYS A 45 0.18 6.32 1.66
N THR A 46 -0.19 5.68 0.54
CA THR A 46 0.83 5.21 -0.40
C THR A 46 1.67 6.37 -0.90
N ALA A 47 2.94 6.37 -0.54
CA ALA A 47 3.91 7.39 -0.91
C ALA A 47 4.55 7.11 -2.26
N THR A 48 4.77 8.16 -3.03
CA THR A 48 5.74 8.22 -4.14
C THR A 48 7.05 8.83 -3.63
N LEU A 49 8.11 8.85 -4.43
CA LEU A 49 9.37 9.44 -4.02
C LEU A 49 9.18 10.88 -3.58
N ASP A 50 8.53 11.67 -4.43
CA ASP A 50 8.22 13.08 -4.19
C ASP A 50 6.74 13.31 -3.91
N PHE A 51 6.40 14.51 -3.45
CA PHE A 51 5.02 14.98 -3.29
C PHE A 51 4.22 14.85 -4.60
N ARG A 52 2.96 14.43 -4.48
CA ARG A 52 1.99 14.38 -5.57
C ARG A 52 0.69 15.07 -5.21
N GLN A 53 0.28 16.01 -6.03
CA GLN A 53 -1.02 16.66 -5.88
C GLN A 53 -2.19 15.76 -6.27
N GLY A 54 -1.95 14.77 -7.14
CA GLY A 54 -3.00 13.94 -7.74
C GLY A 54 -3.61 14.57 -8.99
N ASN A 55 -4.73 14.00 -9.43
CA ASN A 55 -5.45 14.49 -10.61
C ASN A 55 -6.21 15.80 -10.31
N PRO A 56 -6.52 16.62 -11.34
CA PRO A 56 -7.37 17.80 -11.18
C PRO A 56 -8.76 17.45 -10.64
N GLU A 57 -9.39 18.39 -9.96
CA GLU A 57 -10.80 18.30 -9.55
C GLU A 57 -11.77 18.51 -10.74
N PRO A 58 -12.97 17.88 -10.75
CA PRO A 58 -13.48 16.98 -9.72
C PRO A 58 -12.92 15.57 -9.85
N ARG A 59 -12.40 14.99 -8.77
CA ARG A 59 -11.78 13.66 -8.74
C ARG A 59 -12.43 12.66 -7.80
N TYR A 60 -13.53 13.07 -7.15
CA TYR A 60 -14.33 12.25 -6.26
C TYR A 60 -15.83 12.58 -6.42
N GLN A 61 -16.68 11.57 -6.45
CA GLN A 61 -18.12 11.72 -6.53
C GLN A 61 -18.82 10.61 -5.75
N ASP A 62 -19.69 11.00 -4.83
CA ASP A 62 -20.61 10.06 -4.19
C ASP A 62 -21.72 9.62 -5.16
N VAL A 63 -22.09 8.35 -5.05
CA VAL A 63 -23.20 7.75 -5.78
C VAL A 63 -24.05 6.93 -4.81
N PRO A 64 -25.33 6.63 -5.12
CA PRO A 64 -26.24 5.98 -4.16
C PRO A 64 -25.74 4.69 -3.53
N LEU A 65 -24.83 3.97 -4.15
CA LEU A 65 -24.30 2.67 -3.66
C LEU A 65 -22.77 2.69 -3.45
N GLY A 66 -22.16 3.87 -3.24
CA GLY A 66 -20.72 3.99 -3.03
C GLY A 66 -20.15 5.28 -3.56
N SER A 67 -18.95 5.24 -4.09
CA SER A 67 -18.28 6.40 -4.69
C SER A 67 -17.51 6.02 -5.95
N ILE A 68 -17.27 7.03 -6.80
CA ILE A 68 -16.39 6.93 -7.96
C ILE A 68 -15.25 7.93 -7.73
N ASN A 69 -14.01 7.51 -7.97
CA ASN A 69 -12.89 8.42 -7.85
C ASN A 69 -11.82 8.21 -8.94
N SER A 70 -11.07 9.27 -9.17
CA SER A 70 -9.85 9.28 -9.98
C SER A 70 -8.79 10.13 -9.27
N MET A 71 -8.48 9.79 -8.04
CA MET A 71 -7.64 10.62 -7.15
C MET A 71 -6.25 10.92 -7.74
N GLY A 72 -5.65 10.02 -8.51
CA GLY A 72 -4.31 10.22 -9.10
C GLY A 72 -3.18 10.10 -8.09
N LEU A 73 -3.41 9.36 -7.00
CA LEU A 73 -2.41 9.06 -5.97
C LEU A 73 -1.84 10.33 -5.27
N PRO A 74 -2.69 11.26 -4.74
CA PRO A 74 -2.18 12.38 -3.97
C PRO A 74 -1.47 11.87 -2.71
N ASN A 75 -0.31 12.40 -2.40
CA ASN A 75 0.46 12.06 -1.21
C ASN A 75 1.57 13.08 -0.95
N ASN A 76 2.13 13.08 0.26
CA ASN A 76 3.13 14.05 0.71
C ASN A 76 4.59 13.64 0.45
N GLY A 77 4.81 12.58 -0.32
CA GLY A 77 6.14 12.05 -0.61
C GLY A 77 6.67 11.10 0.47
N LEU A 78 7.70 10.33 0.11
CA LEU A 78 8.26 9.29 0.99
C LEU A 78 8.76 9.86 2.31
N ASP A 79 9.54 10.93 2.27
CA ASP A 79 10.21 11.48 3.47
C ASP A 79 9.23 11.93 4.53
N TYR A 80 8.12 12.54 4.12
CA TYR A 80 7.07 12.98 5.04
C TYR A 80 6.54 11.84 5.92
N TYR A 81 6.30 10.67 5.35
CA TYR A 81 5.78 9.53 6.10
C TYR A 81 6.90 8.75 6.80
N LEU A 82 8.06 8.63 6.17
CA LEU A 82 9.18 7.89 6.74
C LEU A 82 9.72 8.59 7.98
N ASP A 83 9.92 9.90 7.95
CA ASP A 83 10.40 10.69 9.10
C ASP A 83 9.42 10.59 10.28
N TYR A 84 8.11 10.70 10.00
CA TYR A 84 7.09 10.52 11.02
C TYR A 84 7.13 9.11 11.64
N LEU A 85 7.26 8.07 10.83
CA LEU A 85 7.31 6.69 11.32
C LEU A 85 8.60 6.39 12.08
N LEU A 86 9.73 7.00 11.70
CA LEU A 86 10.99 6.89 12.43
C LEU A 86 10.89 7.50 13.83
N ASP A 87 10.31 8.70 13.94
CA ASP A 87 10.04 9.33 15.24
C ASP A 87 9.04 8.52 16.08
N LEU A 88 8.00 8.01 15.44
CA LEU A 88 6.95 7.27 16.12
C LEU A 88 7.42 5.91 16.65
N GLN A 89 8.23 5.17 15.91
CA GLN A 89 8.76 3.89 16.38
C GLN A 89 9.69 4.01 17.60
N GLU A 90 10.35 5.15 17.78
CA GLU A 90 11.14 5.42 18.98
C GLU A 90 10.24 5.73 20.20
N LYS A 91 9.11 6.44 19.96
CA LYS A 91 8.13 6.74 21.00
C LYS A 91 7.26 5.56 21.41
N GLU A 92 6.98 4.67 20.46
CA GLU A 92 6.11 3.50 20.64
C GLU A 92 6.83 2.21 20.18
N PRO A 93 7.92 1.79 20.83
CA PRO A 93 8.79 0.70 20.34
C PRO A 93 8.13 -0.68 20.30
N ASN A 94 7.01 -0.85 20.98
CA ASN A 94 6.25 -2.10 21.01
C ASN A 94 5.11 -2.15 19.98
N ARG A 95 4.91 -1.09 19.17
CA ARG A 95 3.92 -1.07 18.11
C ARG A 95 4.58 -1.14 16.74
N THR A 96 3.98 -1.91 15.87
CA THR A 96 4.40 -2.01 14.46
C THR A 96 3.46 -1.18 13.60
N PHE A 97 4.03 -0.38 12.71
CA PHE A 97 3.31 0.45 11.76
C PHE A 97 3.65 0.04 10.34
N PHE A 98 2.78 0.41 9.39
CA PHE A 98 2.97 0.07 7.98
C PHE A 98 3.29 1.32 7.17
N LEU A 99 4.31 1.22 6.33
CA LEU A 99 4.64 2.22 5.31
C LEU A 99 4.18 1.71 3.95
N SER A 100 3.16 2.35 3.36
CA SER A 100 2.74 2.04 1.99
C SER A 100 3.48 2.91 0.99
N LEU A 101 3.97 2.30 -0.10
CA LEU A 101 4.74 2.99 -1.11
C LEU A 101 4.52 2.42 -2.52
N VAL A 102 4.85 3.22 -3.53
CA VAL A 102 4.83 2.84 -4.94
C VAL A 102 5.78 3.73 -5.73
N GLY A 103 6.54 3.15 -6.64
CA GLY A 103 7.24 3.91 -7.69
C GLY A 103 6.34 4.14 -8.90
N MET A 104 6.49 5.28 -9.53
CA MET A 104 5.82 5.60 -10.79
C MET A 104 6.51 4.95 -12.00
N SER A 105 7.68 4.37 -11.78
CA SER A 105 8.43 3.52 -12.72
C SER A 105 9.18 2.44 -11.94
N PRO A 106 9.70 1.39 -12.60
CA PRO A 106 10.58 0.42 -11.94
C PRO A 106 11.78 1.08 -11.25
N GLU A 107 12.42 2.02 -11.90
CA GLU A 107 13.59 2.75 -11.38
C GLU A 107 13.24 3.56 -10.12
N GLU A 108 12.09 4.23 -10.11
CA GLU A 108 11.61 4.95 -8.92
C GLU A 108 11.26 3.97 -7.80
N THR A 109 10.68 2.81 -8.12
CA THR A 109 10.41 1.76 -7.14
C THR A 109 11.70 1.31 -6.45
N HIS A 110 12.78 1.10 -7.21
CA HIS A 110 14.09 0.75 -6.66
C HIS A 110 14.68 1.88 -5.82
N THR A 111 14.55 3.13 -6.27
CA THR A 111 15.05 4.31 -5.53
C THR A 111 14.37 4.42 -4.17
N ILE A 112 13.03 4.32 -4.14
CA ILE A 112 12.23 4.36 -2.91
C ILE A 112 12.64 3.22 -1.97
N LEU A 113 12.69 1.99 -2.48
CA LEU A 113 13.00 0.82 -1.66
C LEU A 113 14.44 0.86 -1.12
N LYS A 114 15.42 1.33 -1.89
CA LYS A 114 16.79 1.53 -1.40
C LYS A 114 16.83 2.54 -0.25
N LYS A 115 16.13 3.67 -0.39
CA LYS A 115 16.05 4.69 0.65
C LYS A 115 15.42 4.13 1.94
N VAL A 116 14.38 3.33 1.82
CA VAL A 116 13.76 2.64 2.97
C VAL A 116 14.70 1.56 3.53
N GLN A 117 15.41 0.82 2.69
CA GLN A 117 16.39 -0.19 3.13
C GLN A 117 17.51 0.43 3.98
N GLU A 118 17.99 1.61 3.59
CA GLU A 118 19.06 2.35 4.28
C GLU A 118 18.58 3.05 5.56
N SER A 119 17.27 3.24 5.73
CA SER A 119 16.69 3.86 6.93
C SER A 119 16.65 2.90 8.13
N GLU A 120 16.46 3.44 9.32
CA GLU A 120 16.27 2.67 10.56
C GLU A 120 14.82 2.19 10.76
N PHE A 121 13.94 2.31 9.77
CA PHE A 121 12.56 1.87 9.89
C PHE A 121 12.45 0.35 10.06
N ARG A 122 11.71 -0.07 11.11
CA ARG A 122 11.58 -1.48 11.53
C ARG A 122 10.19 -2.06 11.28
N GLY A 123 9.25 -1.25 10.79
CA GLY A 123 7.89 -1.68 10.51
C GLY A 123 7.75 -2.52 9.23
N LEU A 124 6.54 -2.77 8.83
CA LEU A 124 6.20 -3.52 7.61
C LEU A 124 6.00 -2.57 6.44
N ILE A 125 6.61 -2.90 5.30
CA ILE A 125 6.49 -2.13 4.06
C ILE A 125 5.40 -2.77 3.20
N GLU A 126 4.44 -1.96 2.71
CA GLU A 126 3.45 -2.35 1.72
C GLU A 126 3.83 -1.78 0.36
N LEU A 127 4.28 -2.61 -0.57
CA LEU A 127 4.46 -2.21 -1.96
C LEU A 127 3.10 -2.27 -2.68
N ASN A 128 2.60 -1.12 -3.11
CA ASN A 128 1.30 -0.99 -3.73
C ASN A 128 1.36 -1.23 -5.24
N LEU A 129 0.97 -2.42 -5.70
CA LEU A 129 0.90 -2.78 -7.12
C LEU A 129 -0.50 -2.53 -7.72
N SER A 130 -1.42 -1.96 -6.96
CA SER A 130 -2.84 -1.87 -7.31
C SER A 130 -3.31 -0.48 -7.77
N CYS A 131 -2.42 0.51 -7.97
CA CYS A 131 -2.85 1.87 -8.28
C CYS A 131 -3.40 2.00 -9.71
N PRO A 132 -4.73 2.21 -9.92
CA PRO A 132 -5.32 2.29 -11.24
C PRO A 132 -5.39 3.73 -11.79
N ASN A 133 -5.13 4.73 -10.95
CA ASN A 133 -5.50 6.13 -11.22
C ASN A 133 -4.35 6.95 -11.79
N VAL A 134 -3.44 6.30 -12.53
CA VAL A 134 -2.35 6.97 -13.26
C VAL A 134 -2.64 6.90 -14.75
N PRO A 135 -2.92 8.02 -15.42
CA PRO A 135 -3.23 8.04 -16.85
C PRO A 135 -2.14 7.37 -17.68
N GLY A 136 -2.55 6.54 -18.63
CA GLY A 136 -1.64 5.88 -19.58
C GLY A 136 -0.82 4.73 -19.02
N LYS A 137 -1.01 4.35 -17.74
CA LYS A 137 -0.28 3.21 -17.14
C LYS A 137 -1.26 2.12 -16.66
N PRO A 138 -1.07 0.85 -17.10
CA PRO A 138 -1.80 -0.26 -16.55
C PRO A 138 -1.37 -0.51 -15.10
N GLN A 139 -2.23 -1.22 -14.35
CA GLN A 139 -1.84 -1.70 -13.01
C GLN A 139 -0.77 -2.77 -13.16
N ILE A 140 0.38 -2.58 -12.52
CA ILE A 140 1.53 -3.50 -12.60
C ILE A 140 1.15 -4.92 -12.18
N ALA A 141 0.26 -5.07 -11.21
CA ALA A 141 -0.17 -6.38 -10.72
C ALA A 141 -0.92 -7.26 -11.75
N TYR A 142 -1.35 -6.70 -12.88
CA TYR A 142 -1.88 -7.47 -14.01
C TYR A 142 -0.82 -7.84 -15.07
N ASP A 143 0.36 -7.23 -14.97
CA ASP A 143 1.54 -7.59 -15.75
C ASP A 143 2.43 -8.51 -14.90
N PHE A 144 2.15 -9.80 -14.97
CA PHE A 144 2.81 -10.79 -14.13
C PHE A 144 4.30 -10.94 -14.44
N GLU A 145 4.72 -10.75 -15.67
CA GLU A 145 6.12 -10.79 -16.07
C GLU A 145 6.90 -9.61 -15.47
N THR A 146 6.36 -8.40 -15.63
CA THR A 146 6.95 -7.19 -15.02
C THR A 146 6.95 -7.29 -13.49
N THR A 147 5.89 -7.82 -12.88
CA THR A 147 5.82 -8.04 -11.44
C THR A 147 6.91 -8.99 -10.95
N ASP A 148 7.10 -10.14 -11.63
CA ASP A 148 8.13 -11.12 -11.27
C ASP A 148 9.54 -10.53 -11.39
N ARG A 149 9.80 -9.79 -12.47
CA ARG A 149 11.07 -9.10 -12.68
C ARG A 149 11.36 -8.08 -11.57
N ILE A 150 10.40 -7.20 -11.25
CA ILE A 150 10.57 -6.19 -10.18
C ILE A 150 10.86 -6.89 -8.84
N LEU A 151 10.12 -7.93 -8.49
CA LEU A 151 10.34 -8.64 -7.24
C LEU A 151 11.70 -9.35 -7.20
N THR A 152 12.14 -9.95 -8.33
CA THR A 152 13.47 -10.55 -8.44
C THR A 152 14.57 -9.52 -8.14
N GLU A 153 14.49 -8.35 -8.77
CA GLU A 153 15.45 -7.27 -8.61
C GLU A 153 15.40 -6.69 -7.19
N VAL A 154 14.21 -6.51 -6.62
CA VAL A 154 14.03 -5.98 -5.26
C VAL A 154 14.61 -6.93 -4.22
N PHE A 155 14.30 -8.22 -4.28
CA PHE A 155 14.79 -9.19 -3.29
C PHE A 155 16.28 -9.54 -3.44
N ALA A 156 16.96 -9.03 -4.46
CA ALA A 156 18.42 -9.09 -4.53
C ALA A 156 19.13 -8.20 -3.51
N TYR A 157 18.46 -7.16 -2.99
CA TYR A 157 19.06 -6.22 -2.02
C TYR A 157 18.16 -5.88 -0.84
N PHE A 158 16.84 -6.03 -0.97
CA PHE A 158 15.88 -5.60 0.05
C PHE A 158 15.62 -6.72 1.06
N THR A 159 15.91 -6.46 2.33
CA THR A 159 15.84 -7.46 3.41
C THR A 159 14.80 -7.14 4.48
N LYS A 160 14.25 -5.93 4.48
CA LYS A 160 13.20 -5.54 5.43
C LYS A 160 11.88 -6.27 5.15
N PRO A 161 10.98 -6.38 6.15
CA PRO A 161 9.69 -7.02 5.97
C PRO A 161 8.87 -6.35 4.87
N LEU A 162 8.67 -7.04 3.75
CA LEU A 162 7.94 -6.55 2.58
C LEU A 162 6.65 -7.34 2.39
N GLY A 163 5.54 -6.62 2.30
CA GLY A 163 4.26 -7.10 1.80
C GLY A 163 3.90 -6.42 0.49
N ILE A 164 2.91 -6.94 -0.20
CA ILE A 164 2.37 -6.36 -1.42
C ILE A 164 0.86 -6.13 -1.30
N LYS A 165 0.37 -5.07 -1.94
CA LYS A 165 -1.05 -4.83 -2.11
C LYS A 165 -1.45 -4.97 -3.57
N LEU A 166 -2.46 -5.80 -3.81
CA LEU A 166 -2.94 -6.21 -5.13
C LEU A 166 -4.29 -5.57 -5.46
N PRO A 167 -4.58 -5.36 -6.75
CA PRO A 167 -5.93 -5.06 -7.20
C PRO A 167 -6.84 -6.28 -6.99
N PRO A 168 -8.17 -6.12 -7.10
CA PRO A 168 -9.07 -7.25 -7.09
C PRO A 168 -8.86 -8.08 -8.37
N TYR A 169 -8.53 -9.36 -8.21
CA TYR A 169 -8.64 -10.35 -9.29
C TYR A 169 -10.06 -10.94 -9.29
N PHE A 170 -10.57 -11.25 -10.46
CA PHE A 170 -11.96 -11.66 -10.64
C PHE A 170 -12.12 -13.14 -11.03
N ASP A 171 -11.02 -13.83 -11.30
CA ASP A 171 -11.03 -15.23 -11.71
C ASP A 171 -9.84 -16.00 -11.11
N ILE A 172 -9.99 -17.33 -11.09
CA ILE A 172 -9.00 -18.23 -10.49
C ILE A 172 -7.67 -18.22 -11.24
N VAL A 173 -7.69 -17.95 -12.54
CA VAL A 173 -6.47 -17.98 -13.37
C VAL A 173 -5.50 -16.89 -12.93
N HIS A 174 -6.01 -15.66 -12.66
CA HIS A 174 -5.18 -14.58 -12.12
C HIS A 174 -4.67 -14.87 -10.72
N PHE A 175 -5.47 -15.52 -9.87
CA PHE A 175 -5.01 -15.96 -8.54
C PHE A 175 -3.89 -16.99 -8.63
N ASP A 176 -4.01 -17.99 -9.53
CA ASP A 176 -3.00 -19.02 -9.72
C ASP A 176 -1.69 -18.44 -10.27
N GLN A 177 -1.77 -17.53 -11.25
CA GLN A 177 -0.61 -16.82 -11.77
C GLN A 177 0.06 -15.96 -10.71
N ALA A 178 -0.70 -15.20 -9.96
CA ALA A 178 -0.21 -14.39 -8.85
C ALA A 178 0.48 -15.25 -7.78
N ALA A 179 -0.15 -16.36 -7.36
CA ALA A 179 0.40 -17.27 -6.37
C ALA A 179 1.71 -17.93 -6.87
N ALA A 180 1.78 -18.32 -8.15
CA ALA A 180 2.99 -18.90 -8.75
C ALA A 180 4.19 -17.94 -8.69
N ILE A 181 3.94 -16.62 -8.79
CA ILE A 181 4.99 -15.61 -8.68
C ILE A 181 5.31 -15.31 -7.21
N PHE A 182 4.32 -14.95 -6.41
CA PHE A 182 4.56 -14.45 -5.07
C PHE A 182 5.17 -15.50 -4.13
N ASN A 183 4.88 -16.77 -4.35
CA ASN A 183 5.48 -17.88 -3.58
C ASN A 183 6.98 -18.08 -3.84
N LYS A 184 7.56 -17.43 -4.86
CA LYS A 184 9.02 -17.47 -5.10
C LYS A 184 9.79 -16.59 -4.11
N TYR A 185 9.12 -15.62 -3.47
CA TYR A 185 9.75 -14.55 -2.70
C TYR A 185 9.38 -14.63 -1.21
N PRO A 186 10.24 -14.15 -0.29
CA PRO A 186 9.98 -14.14 1.14
C PRO A 186 9.03 -13.00 1.56
N LEU A 187 7.97 -12.80 0.79
CA LEU A 187 6.93 -11.83 1.10
C LEU A 187 6.28 -12.13 2.46
N LYS A 188 6.09 -11.12 3.28
CA LYS A 188 5.50 -11.24 4.61
C LYS A 188 3.99 -11.14 4.60
N LEU A 189 3.43 -10.43 3.63
CA LEU A 189 2.01 -10.16 3.54
C LEU A 189 1.59 -9.98 2.07
N VAL A 190 0.43 -10.50 1.72
CA VAL A 190 -0.25 -10.19 0.46
C VAL A 190 -1.65 -9.68 0.81
N CYS A 191 -1.88 -8.40 0.58
CA CYS A 191 -3.19 -7.76 0.76
C CYS A 191 -3.88 -7.63 -0.59
N GLN A 192 -5.17 -7.95 -0.65
CA GLN A 192 -5.97 -7.75 -1.85
C GLN A 192 -7.08 -6.74 -1.58
N LEU A 193 -7.22 -5.77 -2.47
CA LEU A 193 -8.35 -4.85 -2.44
C LEU A 193 -9.62 -5.57 -2.91
N ARG A 194 -10.68 -5.50 -2.11
CA ARG A 194 -12.02 -5.87 -2.53
C ARG A 194 -12.75 -4.60 -2.98
N GLN A 195 -12.57 -4.20 -4.24
CA GLN A 195 -13.39 -3.16 -4.83
C GLN A 195 -14.57 -3.80 -5.55
N LEU A 196 -15.78 -3.34 -5.24
CA LEU A 196 -16.96 -3.63 -6.05
C LEU A 196 -16.90 -2.74 -7.30
N TYR A 197 -16.32 -3.24 -8.39
CA TYR A 197 -16.40 -2.58 -9.68
C TYR A 197 -17.80 -2.78 -10.25
N ARG A 198 -18.60 -1.73 -10.29
CA ARG A 198 -19.69 -1.68 -11.25
C ARG A 198 -19.09 -1.50 -12.64
N LYS A 199 -19.44 -2.40 -13.58
CA LYS A 199 -19.11 -2.33 -15.01
C LYS A 199 -19.27 -0.88 -15.48
N ARG A 200 -18.20 -0.24 -15.88
CA ARG A 200 -18.26 1.08 -16.55
C ARG A 200 -19.02 0.88 -17.85
N THR A 201 -20.28 1.26 -17.91
CA THR A 201 -20.96 1.47 -19.17
C THR A 201 -20.34 2.75 -19.73
N LEU A 202 -19.40 2.60 -20.64
CA LEU A 202 -18.88 3.71 -21.42
C LEU A 202 -20.02 4.20 -22.32
N TYR A 203 -20.76 5.21 -21.88
CA TYR A 203 -21.52 6.02 -22.79
C TYR A 203 -20.52 6.85 -23.60
N ARG A 204 -20.21 6.40 -24.82
CA ARG A 204 -19.70 7.27 -25.85
C ARG A 204 -20.84 8.23 -26.21
N ARG A 205 -20.66 9.50 -26.00
CA ARG A 205 -21.26 10.57 -26.81
C ARG A 205 -20.17 11.19 -27.65
#